data_e51455873e6fc819f08257584cb7a524
#
_entry.id   e51455873e6fc819f08257584cb7a524
#
_cell.length_a   1.000
_cell.length_b   1.000
_cell.length_c   1.000
_cell.angle_alpha   90.00
_cell.angle_beta   90.00
_cell.angle_gamma   90.00
#
_symmetry.space_group_name_H-M   'P 1'
#
loop_
_entity.id
_entity.type
_entity.pdbx_description
1 polymer ?
#
loop_
_entity_poly.entity_id
_entity_poly.type
_entity_poly.pdbx_seq_one_letter_code
_entity_poly.pdbx_strand_id
1 'polypeptide(L)'
;MIVSASRRSDIPAFYSAWFMEHLRRGEIVVKNPFRPAQEKRVSLKKQDVDAFVFWTRDPRPLMKHLNEIERSGYPYYFLITVTGYPRLLEPSTPRIEEAAIFFEELAGRIGRRRLIWRYDPVIFTAGIAFDFHVNNFSNLAQLLSPFASRVIVSFFDPYPKVERRLLKAGIAVEKAAGSREQQTDLLARFAAVAARSGLEIQSCAEAALTAGVRLGGYARPPVGLGGCARPPVGPGKCVDEELLNELFGLNLAYRKDPSQRKLCLCQQSVDIGSYGNCRHGCLYCYAR
;
A
#
# COMPACT_ATOMS: atom_id res chain seq x y z
N MET A 1 10.82 -15.91 7.26
CA MET A 1 9.45 -15.52 6.82
C MET A 1 9.31 -14.01 6.67
N ILE A 2 8.47 -13.50 5.77
CA ILE A 2 8.12 -12.07 5.72
C ILE A 2 7.02 -11.78 6.74
N VAL A 3 7.19 -10.70 7.51
CA VAL A 3 6.21 -10.22 8.49
C VAL A 3 5.53 -8.95 7.98
N SER A 4 4.21 -8.98 7.86
CA SER A 4 3.36 -7.85 7.48
C SER A 4 2.88 -7.10 8.73
N ALA A 5 3.27 -5.85 8.88
CA ALA A 5 2.94 -4.99 10.02
C ALA A 5 2.23 -3.68 9.57
N SER A 6 0.96 -3.63 9.24
CA SER A 6 0.00 -4.71 9.03
C SER A 6 -1.07 -4.28 8.02
N ARG A 7 -1.72 -5.20 7.33
CA ARG A 7 -2.90 -4.93 6.49
C ARG A 7 -4.18 -4.71 7.31
N ARG A 8 -4.17 -5.10 8.60
CA ARG A 8 -5.35 -5.12 9.47
C ARG A 8 -5.44 -3.93 10.42
N SER A 9 -4.28 -3.32 10.72
CA SER A 9 -4.17 -2.13 11.57
C SER A 9 -2.93 -1.35 11.17
N ASP A 10 -2.90 -0.06 11.49
CA ASP A 10 -1.73 0.78 11.25
C ASP A 10 -0.77 0.67 12.45
N ILE A 11 0.11 -0.35 12.42
CA ILE A 11 1.09 -0.58 13.49
C ILE A 11 2.11 0.55 13.57
N PRO A 12 2.70 1.03 12.46
CA PRO A 12 3.61 2.16 12.52
C PRO A 12 3.03 3.41 13.16
N ALA A 13 1.76 3.73 12.88
CA ALA A 13 1.11 4.94 13.38
C ALA A 13 0.70 4.83 14.85
N PHE A 14 0.14 3.70 15.27
CA PHE A 14 -0.55 3.63 16.56
C PHE A 14 0.03 2.62 17.55
N TYR A 15 0.87 1.71 17.08
CA TYR A 15 1.36 0.58 17.86
C TYR A 15 2.88 0.37 17.73
N SER A 16 3.63 1.43 17.38
CA SER A 16 5.08 1.34 17.20
C SER A 16 5.80 0.90 18.47
N ALA A 17 5.45 1.45 19.64
CA ALA A 17 6.04 1.06 20.93
C ALA A 17 5.74 -0.40 21.27
N TRP A 18 4.49 -0.85 21.07
CA TRP A 18 4.09 -2.24 21.24
C TRP A 18 4.85 -3.17 20.29
N PHE A 19 5.01 -2.78 19.02
CA PHE A 19 5.79 -3.55 18.05
C PHE A 19 7.25 -3.70 18.50
N MET A 20 7.89 -2.62 18.96
CA MET A 20 9.28 -2.64 19.43
C MET A 20 9.46 -3.49 20.69
N GLU A 21 8.49 -3.47 21.60
CA GLU A 21 8.52 -4.34 22.78
C GLU A 21 8.53 -5.82 22.38
N HIS A 22 7.64 -6.23 21.45
CA HIS A 22 7.57 -7.61 20.96
C HIS A 22 8.79 -7.97 20.11
N LEU A 23 9.34 -7.04 19.34
CA LEU A 23 10.58 -7.25 18.60
C LEU A 23 11.74 -7.57 19.54
N ARG A 24 11.88 -6.84 20.65
CA ARG A 24 12.91 -7.11 21.69
C ARG A 24 12.69 -8.43 22.41
N ARG A 25 11.44 -8.82 22.64
CA ARG A 25 11.07 -10.14 23.19
C ARG A 25 11.34 -11.28 22.20
N GLY A 26 11.42 -10.98 20.91
CA GLY A 26 11.64 -11.94 19.83
C GLY A 26 10.43 -12.79 19.48
N GLU A 27 9.22 -12.44 19.96
CA GLU A 27 7.99 -13.16 19.64
C GLU A 27 6.73 -12.31 19.82
N ILE A 28 5.68 -12.72 19.15
CA ILE A 28 4.34 -12.14 19.27
C ILE A 28 3.27 -13.23 19.16
N VAL A 29 2.17 -13.06 19.87
CA VAL A 29 0.99 -13.90 19.76
C VAL A 29 -0.05 -13.21 18.87
N VAL A 30 -0.45 -13.86 17.78
CA VAL A 30 -1.44 -13.38 16.83
C VAL A 30 -2.71 -14.21 16.93
N LYS A 31 -3.85 -13.56 17.15
CA LYS A 31 -5.16 -14.22 17.16
C LYS A 31 -5.68 -14.43 15.76
N ASN A 32 -6.27 -15.60 15.51
CA ASN A 32 -6.99 -15.85 14.26
C ASN A 32 -8.23 -14.95 14.20
N PRO A 33 -8.37 -14.07 13.17
CA PRO A 33 -9.48 -13.12 13.11
C PRO A 33 -10.86 -13.78 12.95
N PHE A 34 -10.91 -15.02 12.46
CA PHE A 34 -12.15 -15.79 12.26
C PHE A 34 -12.41 -16.80 13.38
N ARG A 35 -11.39 -17.11 14.18
CA ARG A 35 -11.46 -18.05 15.31
C ARG A 35 -10.65 -17.50 16.48
N PRO A 36 -11.17 -16.54 17.26
CA PRO A 36 -10.41 -15.81 18.30
C PRO A 36 -9.78 -16.69 19.38
N ALA A 37 -10.32 -17.90 19.58
CA ALA A 37 -9.75 -18.89 20.48
C ALA A 37 -8.46 -19.54 19.94
N GLN A 38 -8.20 -19.40 18.63
CA GLN A 38 -6.96 -19.89 18.03
C GLN A 38 -5.90 -18.79 18.02
N GLU A 39 -4.83 -19.04 18.72
CA GLU A 39 -3.65 -18.18 18.77
C GLU A 39 -2.47 -18.85 18.07
N LYS A 40 -1.68 -18.03 17.39
CA LYS A 40 -0.44 -18.45 16.77
C LYS A 40 0.71 -17.63 17.34
N ARG A 41 1.70 -18.30 17.90
CA ARG A 41 2.97 -17.71 18.28
C ARG A 41 3.81 -17.49 17.03
N VAL A 42 4.26 -16.27 16.79
CA VAL A 42 5.09 -15.87 15.64
C VAL A 42 6.44 -15.42 16.18
N SER A 43 7.50 -16.06 15.76
CA SER A 43 8.86 -15.63 16.09
C SER A 43 9.19 -14.33 15.36
N LEU A 44 9.75 -13.38 16.09
CA LEU A 44 10.30 -12.13 15.57
C LEU A 44 11.83 -12.12 15.65
N LYS A 45 12.48 -13.23 15.97
CA LYS A 45 13.93 -13.33 16.03
C LYS A 45 14.54 -13.15 14.64
N LYS A 46 15.73 -12.56 14.57
CA LYS A 46 16.40 -12.20 13.30
C LYS A 46 16.55 -13.40 12.35
N GLN A 47 16.88 -14.58 12.88
CA GLN A 47 17.02 -15.80 12.06
C GLN A 47 15.72 -16.32 11.46
N ASP A 48 14.55 -15.93 11.98
CA ASP A 48 13.24 -16.40 11.54
C ASP A 48 12.51 -15.39 10.64
N VAL A 49 12.98 -14.12 10.65
CA VAL A 49 12.37 -13.02 9.89
C VAL A 49 13.28 -12.58 8.75
N ASP A 50 12.83 -12.78 7.52
CA ASP A 50 13.53 -12.32 6.32
C ASP A 50 13.40 -10.81 6.15
N ALA A 51 12.18 -10.28 6.34
CA ALA A 51 11.90 -8.85 6.22
C ALA A 51 10.59 -8.45 6.92
N PHE A 52 10.50 -7.14 7.25
CA PHE A 52 9.25 -6.49 7.63
C PHE A 52 8.68 -5.68 6.46
N VAL A 53 7.36 -5.72 6.30
CA VAL A 53 6.61 -4.84 5.40
C VAL A 53 5.69 -3.98 6.25
N PHE A 54 6.00 -2.69 6.34
CA PHE A 54 5.25 -1.73 7.13
C PHE A 54 4.18 -1.04 6.30
N TRP A 55 2.90 -1.22 6.70
CA TRP A 55 1.76 -0.59 6.06
C TRP A 55 1.28 0.55 6.94
N THR A 56 1.24 1.75 6.41
CA THR A 56 0.88 2.88 7.24
C THR A 56 0.32 4.05 6.43
N ARG A 57 -0.39 4.93 7.12
CA ARG A 57 -0.72 6.28 6.67
C ARG A 57 0.10 7.34 7.40
N ASP A 58 0.69 6.97 8.53
CA ASP A 58 1.56 7.85 9.31
C ASP A 58 2.76 7.07 9.87
N PRO A 59 3.92 7.14 9.21
CA PRO A 59 5.11 6.41 9.66
C PRO A 59 5.82 7.07 10.85
N ARG A 60 5.51 8.33 11.19
CA ARG A 60 6.26 9.16 12.14
C ARG A 60 6.49 8.49 13.51
N PRO A 61 5.52 7.81 14.14
CA PRO A 61 5.79 7.14 15.41
C PRO A 61 6.81 6.01 15.30
N LEU A 62 6.79 5.23 14.20
CA LEU A 62 7.76 4.15 13.98
C LEU A 62 9.13 4.69 13.54
N MET A 63 9.19 5.82 12.86
CA MET A 63 10.44 6.45 12.42
C MET A 63 11.41 6.69 13.58
N LYS A 64 10.90 6.96 14.78
CA LYS A 64 11.70 7.13 16.01
C LYS A 64 12.49 5.87 16.40
N HIS A 65 12.06 4.71 15.91
CA HIS A 65 12.64 3.41 16.25
C HIS A 65 13.47 2.78 15.12
N LEU A 66 13.54 3.42 13.94
CA LEU A 66 14.22 2.84 12.78
C LEU A 66 15.70 2.54 13.03
N ASN A 67 16.42 3.38 13.81
CA ASN A 67 17.81 3.12 14.17
C ASN A 67 17.98 1.79 14.92
N GLU A 68 17.02 1.42 15.77
CA GLU A 68 17.05 0.16 16.50
C GLU A 68 16.77 -1.03 15.56
N ILE A 69 15.78 -0.88 14.67
CA ILE A 69 15.43 -1.91 13.68
C ILE A 69 16.61 -2.16 12.73
N GLU A 70 17.28 -1.09 12.27
CA GLU A 70 18.45 -1.17 11.38
C GLU A 70 19.66 -1.79 12.04
N ARG A 71 19.97 -1.38 13.29
CA ARG A 71 21.06 -1.99 14.07
C ARG A 71 20.83 -3.47 14.33
N SER A 72 19.56 -3.89 14.42
CA SER A 72 19.19 -5.32 14.56
C SER A 72 19.25 -6.07 13.23
N GLY A 73 19.60 -5.40 12.13
CA GLY A 73 19.83 -5.99 10.81
C GLY A 73 18.58 -6.46 10.06
N TYR A 74 17.38 -6.02 10.46
CA TYR A 74 16.15 -6.43 9.76
C TYR A 74 15.98 -5.65 8.43
N PRO A 75 15.85 -6.35 7.30
CA PRO A 75 15.36 -5.76 6.06
C PRO A 75 13.92 -5.28 6.23
N TYR A 76 13.58 -4.12 5.65
CA TYR A 76 12.21 -3.61 5.67
C TYR A 76 11.97 -2.58 4.58
N TYR A 77 10.72 -2.41 4.21
CA TYR A 77 10.24 -1.29 3.40
C TYR A 77 8.86 -0.83 3.85
N PHE A 78 8.45 0.35 3.40
CA PHE A 78 7.17 0.96 3.73
C PHE A 78 6.23 0.95 2.53
N LEU A 79 4.99 0.62 2.81
CA LEU A 79 3.82 0.88 1.98
C LEU A 79 3.04 2.02 2.63
N ILE A 80 3.14 3.22 2.07
CA ILE A 80 2.53 4.41 2.65
C ILE A 80 1.31 4.80 1.82
N THR A 81 0.13 4.77 2.44
CA THR A 81 -1.12 5.10 1.76
C THR A 81 -1.42 6.59 1.88
N VAL A 82 -1.44 7.27 0.74
CA VAL A 82 -1.85 8.67 0.59
C VAL A 82 -2.85 8.76 -0.55
N THR A 83 -4.08 9.06 -0.24
CA THR A 83 -5.21 9.12 -1.16
C THR A 83 -5.73 10.55 -1.36
N GLY A 84 -5.47 11.44 -0.40
CA GLY A 84 -5.91 12.84 -0.47
C GLY A 84 -7.43 13.02 -0.46
N TYR A 85 -8.16 12.07 0.14
CA TYR A 85 -9.62 12.15 0.20
C TYR A 85 -10.11 13.14 1.24
N PRO A 86 -11.35 13.67 1.05
CA PRO A 86 -11.98 14.55 2.03
C PRO A 86 -12.07 13.92 3.42
N ARG A 87 -12.06 14.76 4.45
CA ARG A 87 -12.20 14.35 5.86
C ARG A 87 -13.42 13.51 6.16
N LEU A 88 -14.48 13.64 5.36
CA LEU A 88 -15.65 12.77 5.46
C LEU A 88 -15.27 11.29 5.27
N LEU A 89 -14.39 10.97 4.35
CA LEU A 89 -13.91 9.60 4.11
C LEU A 89 -12.72 9.21 4.99
N GLU A 90 -11.87 10.17 5.30
CA GLU A 90 -10.60 9.98 6.01
C GLU A 90 -10.44 10.96 7.19
N PRO A 91 -11.23 10.78 8.27
CA PRO A 91 -11.33 11.79 9.32
C PRO A 91 -10.02 12.08 10.07
N SER A 92 -9.16 11.07 10.24
CA SER A 92 -7.97 11.17 11.08
C SER A 92 -6.68 10.72 10.39
N THR A 93 -6.61 10.84 9.07
CA THR A 93 -5.35 10.62 8.33
C THR A 93 -4.49 11.89 8.32
N PRO A 94 -3.17 11.80 8.15
CA PRO A 94 -2.34 12.98 7.90
C PRO A 94 -2.84 13.79 6.70
N ARG A 95 -2.56 15.07 6.70
CA ARG A 95 -2.79 15.93 5.53
C ARG A 95 -1.75 15.64 4.46
N ILE A 96 -2.02 16.05 3.22
CA ILE A 96 -1.13 15.82 2.07
C ILE A 96 0.24 16.49 2.32
N GLU A 97 0.24 17.69 2.91
CA GLU A 97 1.44 18.45 3.23
C GLU A 97 2.30 17.71 4.27
N GLU A 98 1.66 17.13 5.29
CA GLU A 98 2.35 16.30 6.28
C GLU A 98 2.92 15.02 5.63
N ALA A 99 2.18 14.45 4.66
CA ALA A 99 2.66 13.28 3.92
C ALA A 99 3.94 13.58 3.15
N ALA A 100 4.04 14.72 2.48
CA ALA A 100 5.25 15.13 1.77
C ALA A 100 6.46 15.23 2.72
N ILE A 101 6.28 15.83 3.89
CA ILE A 101 7.35 16.00 4.89
C ILE A 101 7.89 14.63 5.34
N PHE A 102 7.04 13.71 5.74
CA PHE A 102 7.55 12.41 6.20
C PHE A 102 8.04 11.52 5.06
N PHE A 103 7.56 11.69 3.82
CA PHE A 103 8.15 11.01 2.66
C PHE A 103 9.57 11.50 2.40
N GLU A 104 9.80 12.81 2.44
CA GLU A 104 11.12 13.43 2.30
C GLU A 104 12.08 12.93 3.38
N GLU A 105 11.68 13.00 4.65
CA GLU A 105 12.48 12.52 5.78
C GLU A 105 12.84 11.04 5.66
N LEU A 106 11.87 10.19 5.34
CA LEU A 106 12.11 8.76 5.15
C LEU A 106 13.00 8.48 3.92
N ALA A 107 12.78 9.17 2.80
CA ALA A 107 13.59 8.99 1.59
C ALA A 107 15.06 9.37 1.84
N GLY A 108 15.30 10.46 2.59
CA GLY A 108 16.64 10.85 3.01
C GLY A 108 17.31 9.82 3.92
N ARG A 109 16.53 9.10 4.72
CA ARG A 109 17.03 8.14 5.70
C ARG A 109 17.23 6.74 5.15
N ILE A 110 16.24 6.20 4.41
CA ILE A 110 16.25 4.80 3.98
C ILE A 110 16.28 4.61 2.45
N GLY A 111 16.25 5.71 1.71
CA GLY A 111 16.22 5.71 0.25
C GLY A 111 14.83 5.52 -0.35
N ARG A 112 14.55 6.22 -1.46
CA ARG A 112 13.25 6.25 -2.14
C ARG A 112 12.76 4.88 -2.62
N ARG A 113 13.66 3.92 -2.87
CA ARG A 113 13.31 2.57 -3.34
C ARG A 113 12.62 1.73 -2.27
N ARG A 114 12.79 2.08 -1.00
CA ARG A 114 12.14 1.43 0.14
C ARG A 114 10.80 2.09 0.51
N LEU A 115 10.38 3.12 -0.23
CA LEU A 115 9.13 3.83 -0.06
C LEU A 115 8.21 3.58 -1.25
N ILE A 116 7.11 2.88 -1.00
CA ILE A 116 6.09 2.60 -2.00
C ILE A 116 4.86 3.42 -1.64
N TRP A 117 4.49 4.33 -2.52
CA TRP A 117 3.23 5.05 -2.38
C TRP A 117 2.07 4.13 -2.75
N ARG A 118 1.00 4.13 -1.95
CA ARG A 118 -0.26 3.45 -2.27
C ARG A 118 -1.36 4.47 -2.47
N TYR A 119 -1.92 4.49 -3.67
CA TYR A 119 -3.15 5.18 -3.99
C TYR A 119 -4.30 4.17 -3.98
N ASP A 120 -4.75 3.79 -2.78
CA ASP A 120 -5.59 2.61 -2.55
C ASP A 120 -6.52 2.82 -1.33
N PRO A 121 -7.83 2.58 -1.55
CA PRO A 121 -8.49 2.26 -2.82
C PRO A 121 -8.88 3.49 -3.62
N VAL A 122 -9.00 3.35 -4.93
CA VAL A 122 -9.78 4.28 -5.78
C VAL A 122 -11.26 4.02 -5.50
N ILE A 123 -11.99 5.02 -5.02
CA ILE A 123 -13.42 4.91 -4.70
C ILE A 123 -14.19 6.04 -5.37
N PHE A 124 -15.25 5.71 -6.11
CA PHE A 124 -16.11 6.69 -6.75
C PHE A 124 -17.30 7.02 -5.83
N THR A 125 -17.56 8.30 -5.67
CA THR A 125 -18.73 8.85 -4.96
C THR A 125 -19.24 10.08 -5.72
N ALA A 126 -20.37 10.66 -5.31
CA ALA A 126 -20.89 11.87 -5.93
C ALA A 126 -19.88 13.04 -5.91
N GLY A 127 -19.06 13.14 -4.86
CA GLY A 127 -18.02 14.19 -4.73
C GLY A 127 -16.61 13.74 -5.13
N ILE A 128 -16.41 12.48 -5.49
CA ILE A 128 -15.12 11.90 -5.88
C ILE A 128 -15.33 11.15 -7.20
N ALA A 129 -15.41 11.92 -8.27
CA ALA A 129 -15.63 11.44 -9.63
C ALA A 129 -14.30 11.21 -10.38
N PHE A 130 -14.37 10.84 -11.63
CA PHE A 130 -13.22 10.56 -12.49
C PHE A 130 -12.19 11.70 -12.49
N ASP A 131 -12.64 12.94 -12.75
CA ASP A 131 -11.76 14.11 -12.82
C ASP A 131 -11.09 14.43 -11.48
N PHE A 132 -11.80 14.21 -10.36
CA PHE A 132 -11.17 14.31 -9.04
C PHE A 132 -9.96 13.39 -8.96
N HIS A 133 -10.09 12.13 -9.36
CA HIS A 133 -9.00 11.17 -9.30
C HIS A 133 -7.82 11.55 -10.19
N VAL A 134 -8.09 12.02 -11.42
CA VAL A 134 -7.03 12.45 -12.35
C VAL A 134 -6.24 13.62 -11.77
N ASN A 135 -6.93 14.65 -11.28
CA ASN A 135 -6.31 15.84 -10.72
C ASN A 135 -5.57 15.54 -9.41
N ASN A 136 -6.23 14.82 -8.50
CA ASN A 136 -5.68 14.48 -7.21
C ASN A 136 -4.44 13.55 -7.32
N PHE A 137 -4.51 12.52 -8.19
CA PHE A 137 -3.35 11.66 -8.45
C PHE A 137 -2.20 12.45 -9.07
N SER A 138 -2.49 13.39 -9.98
CA SER A 138 -1.48 14.24 -10.60
C SER A 138 -0.75 15.10 -9.55
N ASN A 139 -1.52 15.76 -8.68
CA ASN A 139 -0.96 16.58 -7.59
C ASN A 139 -0.12 15.76 -6.61
N LEU A 140 -0.62 14.58 -6.21
CA LEU A 140 0.11 13.68 -5.33
C LEU A 140 1.36 13.10 -6.00
N ALA A 141 1.30 12.75 -7.29
CA ALA A 141 2.46 12.27 -8.04
C ALA A 141 3.55 13.34 -8.12
N GLN A 142 3.19 14.60 -8.39
CA GLN A 142 4.14 15.71 -8.40
C GLN A 142 4.81 15.89 -7.03
N LEU A 143 4.05 15.74 -5.95
CA LEU A 143 4.53 15.94 -4.58
C LEU A 143 5.40 14.80 -4.07
N LEU A 144 5.04 13.54 -4.41
CA LEU A 144 5.65 12.34 -3.81
C LEU A 144 6.70 11.68 -4.70
N SER A 145 6.73 11.93 -6.01
CA SER A 145 7.67 11.29 -6.92
C SER A 145 9.15 11.59 -6.63
N PRO A 146 9.56 12.70 -6.03
CA PRO A 146 10.94 12.88 -5.61
C PRO A 146 11.38 11.84 -4.57
N PHE A 147 10.44 11.38 -3.75
CA PHE A 147 10.68 10.60 -2.54
C PHE A 147 10.24 9.13 -2.64
N ALA A 148 9.40 8.78 -3.61
CA ALA A 148 8.98 7.41 -3.90
C ALA A 148 9.42 6.98 -5.30
N SER A 149 9.71 5.69 -5.49
CA SER A 149 10.05 5.15 -6.81
C SER A 149 8.88 4.46 -7.49
N ARG A 150 7.86 4.08 -6.71
CA ARG A 150 6.75 3.25 -7.17
C ARG A 150 5.43 3.70 -6.53
N VAL A 151 4.35 3.59 -7.30
CA VAL A 151 2.98 3.72 -6.80
C VAL A 151 2.19 2.44 -7.09
N ILE A 152 1.43 1.98 -6.10
CA ILE A 152 0.49 0.86 -6.24
C ILE A 152 -0.93 1.40 -6.13
N VAL A 153 -1.75 1.07 -7.13
CA VAL A 153 -3.15 1.47 -7.23
C VAL A 153 -4.03 0.24 -7.08
N SER A 154 -5.18 0.35 -6.41
CA SER A 154 -6.25 -0.63 -6.50
C SER A 154 -7.62 0.04 -6.40
N PHE A 155 -8.64 -0.63 -6.95
CA PHE A 155 -10.01 -0.14 -6.87
C PHE A 155 -10.74 -0.66 -5.64
N PHE A 156 -11.77 0.05 -5.26
CA PHE A 156 -12.59 -0.28 -4.11
C PHE A 156 -13.32 -1.63 -4.31
N ASP A 157 -13.16 -2.54 -3.34
CA ASP A 157 -13.93 -3.77 -3.25
C ASP A 157 -15.16 -3.54 -2.36
N PRO A 158 -16.37 -3.82 -2.84
CA PRO A 158 -17.59 -3.65 -2.07
C PRO A 158 -17.75 -4.75 -1.01
N TYR A 159 -17.43 -4.43 0.24
CA TYR A 159 -17.71 -5.29 1.39
C TYR A 159 -19.01 -4.85 2.06
N PRO A 160 -19.96 -5.74 2.38
CA PRO A 160 -21.26 -5.37 2.94
C PRO A 160 -21.18 -4.49 4.20
N LYS A 161 -20.19 -4.72 5.07
CA LYS A 161 -19.98 -3.87 6.26
C LYS A 161 -19.48 -2.46 5.92
N VAL A 162 -18.71 -2.33 4.85
CA VAL A 162 -18.19 -1.04 4.36
C VAL A 162 -19.30 -0.26 3.68
N GLU A 163 -20.07 -0.90 2.79
CA GLU A 163 -21.21 -0.30 2.12
C GLU A 163 -22.23 0.25 3.12
N ARG A 164 -22.59 -0.53 4.14
CA ARG A 164 -23.48 -0.06 5.21
C ARG A 164 -22.95 1.16 5.96
N ARG A 165 -21.62 1.26 6.13
CA ARG A 165 -20.98 2.40 6.79
C ARG A 165 -20.99 3.63 5.91
N LEU A 166 -20.72 3.50 4.63
CA LEU A 166 -20.77 4.57 3.65
C LEU A 166 -22.21 5.11 3.52
N LEU A 167 -23.20 4.23 3.40
CA LEU A 167 -24.62 4.60 3.35
C LEU A 167 -25.07 5.38 4.61
N LYS A 168 -24.64 4.93 5.81
CA LYS A 168 -24.91 5.66 7.06
C LYS A 168 -24.30 7.06 7.10
N ALA A 169 -23.22 7.28 6.36
CA ALA A 169 -22.57 8.58 6.20
C ALA A 169 -23.15 9.41 5.03
N GLY A 170 -24.25 8.96 4.41
CA GLY A 170 -24.87 9.64 3.29
C GLY A 170 -24.12 9.48 1.95
N ILE A 171 -23.24 8.51 1.86
CA ILE A 171 -22.43 8.26 0.66
C ILE A 171 -23.01 7.09 -0.13
N ALA A 172 -23.49 7.38 -1.35
CA ALA A 172 -24.02 6.35 -2.24
C ALA A 172 -22.89 5.40 -2.73
N VAL A 173 -23.17 4.10 -2.72
CA VAL A 173 -22.17 3.05 -2.99
C VAL A 173 -22.40 2.27 -4.29
N GLU A 174 -23.55 2.46 -4.97
CA GLU A 174 -23.97 1.66 -6.14
C GLU A 174 -22.93 1.64 -7.28
N LYS A 175 -22.07 2.64 -7.34
CA LYS A 175 -21.00 2.75 -8.33
C LYS A 175 -19.63 3.03 -7.71
N ALA A 176 -19.46 2.71 -6.43
CA ALA A 176 -18.23 3.07 -5.70
C ALA A 176 -16.96 2.40 -6.26
N ALA A 177 -17.09 1.23 -6.90
CA ALA A 177 -15.97 0.59 -7.60
C ALA A 177 -15.70 1.20 -8.99
N GLY A 178 -16.67 1.91 -9.58
CA GLY A 178 -16.63 2.35 -10.98
C GLY A 178 -16.91 1.24 -11.98
N SER A 179 -17.26 1.59 -13.22
CA SER A 179 -17.34 0.61 -14.31
C SER A 179 -15.94 0.16 -14.74
N ARG A 180 -15.85 -1.02 -15.37
CA ARG A 180 -14.57 -1.53 -15.90
C ARG A 180 -13.93 -0.56 -16.90
N GLU A 181 -14.74 0.11 -17.72
CA GLU A 181 -14.28 1.13 -18.66
C GLU A 181 -13.68 2.32 -17.93
N GLN A 182 -14.41 2.88 -16.94
CA GLN A 182 -13.90 3.97 -16.09
C GLN A 182 -12.59 3.60 -15.39
N GLN A 183 -12.49 2.38 -14.86
CA GLN A 183 -11.28 1.89 -14.21
C GLN A 183 -10.10 1.81 -15.20
N THR A 184 -10.34 1.30 -16.42
CA THR A 184 -9.32 1.18 -17.46
C THR A 184 -8.83 2.54 -17.92
N ASP A 185 -9.73 3.46 -18.17
CA ASP A 185 -9.40 4.83 -18.60
C ASP A 185 -8.64 5.58 -17.50
N LEU A 186 -9.07 5.42 -16.25
CA LEU A 186 -8.40 6.06 -15.13
C LEU A 186 -6.97 5.51 -14.93
N LEU A 187 -6.78 4.21 -15.06
CA LEU A 187 -5.45 3.60 -15.02
C LEU A 187 -4.56 4.11 -16.15
N ALA A 188 -5.11 4.32 -17.36
CA ALA A 188 -4.35 4.89 -18.46
C ALA A 188 -3.92 6.34 -18.16
N ARG A 189 -4.80 7.15 -17.56
CA ARG A 189 -4.45 8.51 -17.10
C ARG A 189 -3.39 8.49 -16.01
N PHE A 190 -3.53 7.61 -15.03
CA PHE A 190 -2.53 7.45 -13.97
C PHE A 190 -1.17 7.00 -14.52
N ALA A 191 -1.16 6.08 -15.48
CA ALA A 191 0.07 5.64 -16.13
C ALA A 191 0.79 6.78 -16.86
N ALA A 192 0.04 7.63 -17.57
CA ALA A 192 0.60 8.80 -18.23
C ALA A 192 1.19 9.82 -17.23
N VAL A 193 0.53 10.03 -16.09
CA VAL A 193 1.04 10.89 -15.00
C VAL A 193 2.29 10.28 -14.38
N ALA A 194 2.24 9.01 -14.02
CA ALA A 194 3.36 8.30 -13.39
C ALA A 194 4.62 8.32 -14.28
N ALA A 195 4.46 8.09 -15.59
CA ALA A 195 5.55 8.15 -16.56
C ALA A 195 6.22 9.52 -16.60
N ARG A 196 5.44 10.61 -16.60
CA ARG A 196 5.97 11.99 -16.55
C ARG A 196 6.68 12.32 -15.24
N SER A 197 6.24 11.69 -14.15
CA SER A 197 6.80 11.89 -12.81
C SER A 197 7.96 10.93 -12.48
N GLY A 198 8.36 10.03 -13.39
CA GLY A 198 9.40 9.04 -13.13
C GLY A 198 9.03 7.99 -12.07
N LEU A 199 7.72 7.73 -11.89
CA LEU A 199 7.18 6.71 -11.00
C LEU A 199 6.90 5.42 -11.78
N GLU A 200 7.29 4.28 -11.22
CA GLU A 200 6.75 2.99 -11.64
C GLU A 200 5.30 2.86 -11.12
N ILE A 201 4.35 2.56 -11.99
CA ILE A 201 2.97 2.32 -11.59
C ILE A 201 2.61 0.84 -11.69
N GLN A 202 1.99 0.33 -10.64
CA GLN A 202 1.49 -1.05 -10.55
C GLN A 202 0.03 -1.04 -10.09
N SER A 203 -0.75 -2.06 -10.50
CA SER A 203 -2.12 -2.23 -10.05
C SER A 203 -2.28 -3.55 -9.29
N CYS A 204 -2.83 -3.48 -8.08
CA CYS A 204 -2.99 -4.64 -7.20
C CYS A 204 -4.28 -5.39 -7.49
N ALA A 205 -4.16 -6.67 -7.88
CA ALA A 205 -5.27 -7.59 -8.13
C ALA A 205 -6.20 -7.21 -9.30
N GLU A 206 -5.73 -6.38 -10.24
CA GLU A 206 -6.49 -5.87 -11.37
C GLU A 206 -5.91 -6.36 -12.72
N ALA A 207 -5.43 -7.60 -12.78
CA ALA A 207 -4.75 -8.16 -13.96
C ALA A 207 -5.54 -8.01 -15.27
N ALA A 208 -6.88 -8.09 -15.21
CA ALA A 208 -7.73 -7.93 -16.38
C ALA A 208 -7.79 -6.48 -16.89
N LEU A 209 -7.56 -5.48 -16.02
CA LEU A 209 -7.53 -4.07 -16.39
C LEU A 209 -6.17 -3.69 -16.99
N THR A 210 -5.09 -4.21 -16.43
CA THR A 210 -3.73 -3.91 -16.88
C THR A 210 -3.46 -4.41 -18.30
N ALA A 211 -4.05 -5.54 -18.69
CA ALA A 211 -3.96 -6.08 -20.06
C ALA A 211 -4.64 -5.19 -21.12
N GLY A 212 -5.62 -4.37 -20.72
CA GLY A 212 -6.37 -3.46 -21.61
C GLY A 212 -5.82 -2.05 -21.72
N VAL A 213 -4.88 -1.66 -20.86
CA VAL A 213 -4.33 -0.29 -20.83
C VAL A 213 -3.38 -0.08 -22.00
N ARG A 214 -3.84 0.62 -23.03
CA ARG A 214 -3.02 1.11 -24.14
C ARG A 214 -2.80 2.61 -23.95
N LEU A 215 -1.56 3.06 -24.05
CA LEU A 215 -1.25 4.50 -24.11
C LEU A 215 -1.66 5.02 -25.50
N GLY A 216 -2.92 5.42 -25.64
CA GLY A 216 -3.40 6.08 -26.86
C GLY A 216 -2.76 7.45 -27.01
N GLY A 217 -1.96 7.67 -28.07
CA GLY A 217 -1.50 9.00 -28.49
C GLY A 217 -0.38 9.67 -27.69
N TYR A 218 0.23 9.02 -26.71
CA TYR A 218 1.38 9.56 -25.97
C TYR A 218 2.69 8.94 -26.49
N ALA A 219 3.68 9.79 -26.77
CA ALA A 219 4.99 9.37 -27.19
C ALA A 219 5.59 8.34 -26.21
N ARG A 220 6.22 7.29 -26.76
CA ARG A 220 6.99 6.30 -25.99
C ARG A 220 7.88 7.00 -24.98
N PRO A 221 7.92 6.53 -23.69
CA PRO A 221 8.97 6.99 -22.82
C PRO A 221 10.34 6.68 -23.44
N PRO A 222 11.37 7.50 -23.20
CA PRO A 222 12.68 7.30 -23.80
C PRO A 222 13.20 5.90 -23.48
N VAL A 223 13.58 5.20 -24.53
CA VAL A 223 14.14 3.86 -24.49
C VAL A 223 15.50 3.93 -23.81
N GLY A 224 15.57 3.38 -22.63
CA GLY A 224 16.82 3.15 -21.94
C GLY A 224 16.62 2.01 -20.96
N LEU A 225 16.78 0.81 -21.48
CA LEU A 225 17.18 -0.45 -20.87
C LEU A 225 16.34 -1.61 -21.46
N GLY A 226 16.91 -2.28 -22.48
CA GLY A 226 16.58 -3.66 -22.86
C GLY A 226 15.15 -3.94 -23.36
N GLY A 227 14.95 -3.87 -24.64
CA GLY A 227 14.13 -4.61 -25.60
C GLY A 227 12.78 -5.28 -25.28
N CYS A 228 12.14 -5.08 -24.13
CA CYS A 228 10.76 -5.50 -23.88
C CYS A 228 9.95 -4.30 -23.35
N ALA A 229 8.99 -3.82 -24.14
CA ALA A 229 8.05 -2.80 -23.69
C ALA A 229 7.24 -3.35 -22.51
N ARG A 230 7.60 -2.98 -21.27
CA ARG A 230 6.79 -3.27 -20.09
C ARG A 230 5.40 -2.66 -20.30
N PRO A 231 4.32 -3.34 -19.91
CA PRO A 231 2.99 -2.74 -19.95
C PRO A 231 3.01 -1.44 -19.13
N PRO A 232 2.26 -0.41 -19.56
CA PRO A 232 2.27 0.90 -18.90
C PRO A 232 1.86 0.83 -17.42
N VAL A 233 1.10 -0.20 -17.02
CA VAL A 233 0.77 -0.53 -15.63
C VAL A 233 1.16 -1.98 -15.39
N GLY A 234 2.12 -2.18 -14.48
CA GLY A 234 2.56 -3.52 -14.11
C GLY A 234 1.61 -4.21 -13.12
N PRO A 235 1.68 -5.55 -13.00
CA PRO A 235 1.01 -6.27 -11.94
C PRO A 235 1.64 -5.90 -10.58
N GLY A 236 0.79 -5.51 -9.61
CA GLY A 236 1.24 -5.02 -8.31
C GLY A 236 1.39 -6.11 -7.27
N LYS A 237 2.50 -6.06 -6.54
CA LYS A 237 2.74 -6.84 -5.33
C LYS A 237 2.96 -5.87 -4.15
N CYS A 238 2.05 -5.89 -3.18
CA CYS A 238 2.27 -5.11 -1.96
C CYS A 238 3.30 -5.76 -1.03
N VAL A 239 3.29 -7.09 -0.93
CA VAL A 239 4.41 -7.85 -0.37
C VAL A 239 5.18 -8.44 -1.55
N ASP A 240 6.37 -7.92 -1.78
CA ASP A 240 7.12 -8.10 -3.02
C ASP A 240 8.50 -8.71 -2.70
N GLU A 241 8.65 -10.00 -3.00
CA GLU A 241 9.89 -10.74 -2.78
C GLU A 241 10.98 -10.31 -3.76
N GLU A 242 10.62 -9.90 -4.99
CA GLU A 242 11.59 -9.43 -5.97
C GLU A 242 12.23 -8.12 -5.49
N LEU A 243 11.41 -7.18 -4.99
CA LEU A 243 11.90 -5.95 -4.40
C LEU A 243 12.82 -6.23 -3.20
N LEU A 244 12.44 -7.16 -2.32
CA LEU A 244 13.26 -7.53 -1.16
C LEU A 244 14.58 -8.17 -1.58
N ASN A 245 14.57 -9.05 -2.59
CA ASN A 245 15.78 -9.66 -3.13
C ASN A 245 16.70 -8.60 -3.72
N GLU A 246 16.15 -7.66 -4.49
CA GLU A 246 16.91 -6.59 -5.14
C GLU A 246 17.51 -5.59 -4.12
N LEU A 247 16.74 -5.21 -3.10
CA LEU A 247 17.17 -4.19 -2.13
C LEU A 247 18.15 -4.73 -1.08
N PHE A 248 18.01 -5.99 -0.70
CA PHE A 248 18.72 -6.54 0.46
C PHE A 248 19.55 -7.79 0.16
N GLY A 249 19.64 -8.20 -1.13
CA GLY A 249 20.37 -9.40 -1.50
C GLY A 249 19.79 -10.68 -0.93
N LEU A 250 18.48 -10.70 -0.64
CA LEU A 250 17.81 -11.90 -0.18
C LEU A 250 17.61 -12.87 -1.35
N ASN A 251 17.36 -14.14 -1.05
CA ASN A 251 17.10 -15.16 -2.06
C ASN A 251 15.73 -15.81 -1.79
N LEU A 252 14.69 -14.99 -1.79
CA LEU A 252 13.32 -15.42 -1.53
C LEU A 252 12.69 -15.97 -2.81
N ALA A 253 12.21 -17.21 -2.75
CA ALA A 253 11.42 -17.79 -3.82
C ALA A 253 9.96 -17.33 -3.69
N TYR A 254 9.33 -17.02 -4.82
CA TYR A 254 7.92 -16.62 -4.85
C TYR A 254 7.00 -17.73 -4.33
N ARG A 255 6.15 -17.35 -3.38
CA ARG A 255 5.04 -18.18 -2.88
C ARG A 255 3.82 -17.28 -2.71
N LYS A 256 2.79 -17.50 -3.52
CA LYS A 256 1.55 -16.73 -3.41
C LYS A 256 0.95 -16.81 -2.02
N ASP A 257 0.50 -15.68 -1.48
CA ASP A 257 -0.24 -15.66 -0.21
C ASP A 257 -1.66 -16.24 -0.41
N PRO A 258 -1.97 -17.43 0.16
CA PRO A 258 -3.26 -18.08 -0.02
C PRO A 258 -4.41 -17.36 0.69
N SER A 259 -4.10 -16.46 1.62
CA SER A 259 -5.09 -15.68 2.38
C SER A 259 -5.57 -14.43 1.62
N GLN A 260 -4.99 -14.14 0.46
CA GLN A 260 -5.33 -12.97 -0.35
C GLN A 260 -6.28 -13.31 -1.51
N ARG A 261 -6.86 -12.24 -2.09
CA ARG A 261 -7.74 -12.35 -3.27
C ARG A 261 -7.10 -13.22 -4.36
N LYS A 262 -7.94 -13.92 -5.16
CA LYS A 262 -7.46 -14.84 -6.21
C LYS A 262 -6.44 -14.18 -7.17
N LEU A 263 -6.67 -12.94 -7.55
CA LEU A 263 -5.82 -12.19 -8.48
C LEU A 263 -4.68 -11.43 -7.80
N CYS A 264 -4.61 -11.44 -6.48
CA CYS A 264 -3.51 -10.81 -5.75
C CYS A 264 -2.21 -11.60 -5.94
N LEU A 265 -1.12 -10.91 -6.25
CA LEU A 265 0.20 -11.49 -6.48
C LEU A 265 1.16 -11.32 -5.28
N CYS A 266 0.65 -10.89 -4.13
CA CYS A 266 1.49 -10.72 -2.95
C CYS A 266 2.16 -12.03 -2.55
N GLN A 267 3.43 -11.93 -2.19
CA GLN A 267 4.20 -12.98 -1.54
C GLN A 267 3.56 -13.37 -0.21
N GLN A 268 3.63 -14.65 0.13
CA GLN A 268 3.17 -15.18 1.42
C GLN A 268 3.85 -14.45 2.57
N SER A 269 3.05 -14.01 3.53
CA SER A 269 3.53 -13.29 4.71
C SER A 269 2.66 -13.59 5.94
N VAL A 270 3.21 -13.33 7.12
CA VAL A 270 2.47 -13.42 8.37
C VAL A 270 2.06 -12.01 8.80
N ASP A 271 0.77 -11.74 8.83
CA ASP A 271 0.24 -10.46 9.30
C ASP A 271 0.08 -10.48 10.83
N ILE A 272 0.70 -9.51 11.50
CA ILE A 272 0.72 -9.42 12.97
C ILE A 272 -0.25 -8.40 13.55
N GLY A 273 -1.09 -7.79 12.73
CA GLY A 273 -2.10 -6.84 13.19
C GLY A 273 -3.45 -7.48 13.53
N SER A 274 -4.34 -6.66 14.08
CA SER A 274 -5.70 -7.03 14.47
C SER A 274 -6.73 -6.13 13.79
N TYR A 275 -7.90 -6.68 13.46
CA TYR A 275 -9.02 -5.90 12.96
C TYR A 275 -9.62 -5.00 14.04
N GLY A 276 -10.23 -3.89 13.62
CA GLY A 276 -10.98 -2.98 14.51
C GLY A 276 -10.12 -2.01 15.31
N ASN A 277 -8.80 -2.08 15.23
CA ASN A 277 -7.88 -1.31 16.09
C ASN A 277 -7.28 -0.06 15.40
N CYS A 278 -7.46 0.11 14.08
CA CYS A 278 -6.95 1.28 13.39
C CYS A 278 -7.77 2.54 13.73
N ARG A 279 -7.08 3.62 14.17
CA ARG A 279 -7.70 4.87 14.64
C ARG A 279 -7.88 5.91 13.54
N HIS A 280 -7.39 5.69 12.31
CA HIS A 280 -7.61 6.64 11.20
C HIS A 280 -9.07 6.84 10.85
N GLY A 281 -9.91 5.85 11.11
CA GLY A 281 -11.36 6.00 10.97
C GLY A 281 -11.86 6.02 9.52
N CYS A 282 -11.06 5.63 8.54
CA CYS A 282 -11.44 5.63 7.12
C CYS A 282 -12.77 4.88 6.89
N LEU A 283 -13.75 5.53 6.25
CA LEU A 283 -15.07 4.97 6.10
C LEU A 283 -15.10 3.74 5.15
N TYR A 284 -14.24 3.71 4.17
CA TYR A 284 -14.13 2.62 3.21
C TYR A 284 -13.23 1.47 3.66
N CYS A 285 -12.65 1.52 4.85
CA CYS A 285 -11.69 0.51 5.30
C CYS A 285 -12.37 -0.81 5.69
N TYR A 286 -11.96 -1.91 5.06
CA TYR A 286 -12.45 -3.25 5.40
C TYR A 286 -11.95 -3.76 6.75
N ALA A 287 -10.85 -3.19 7.26
CA ALA A 287 -10.23 -3.63 8.52
C ALA A 287 -10.83 -2.99 9.78
N ARG A 288 -11.75 -2.05 9.59
CA ARG A 288 -12.46 -1.36 10.69
C ARG A 288 -13.68 -2.13 11.15
#